data_52f60cd99dbba5e40a783ad6cb510c34
#
_entry.id   52f60cd99dbba5e40a783ad6cb510c34
#
_cell.length_a   1.000
_cell.length_b   1.000
_cell.length_c   1.000
_cell.angle_alpha   90.00
_cell.angle_beta   90.00
_cell.angle_gamma   90.00
#
_symmetry.space_group_name_H-M   'P 1'
#
loop_
_entity.id
_entity.type
_entity.pdbx_description
1 polymer ?
#
loop_
_entity_poly.entity_id
_entity_poly.type
_entity_poly.pdbx_seq_one_letter_code
_entity_poly.pdbx_strand_id
1 'polypeptide(L)'
;MLLSVFVLTVAWGENHYAPGKKNSLRAPSVPLVTSDPYFCIWSPYDKLYEGNTEHWTGKEQALIGALRVDGKTYRFMGREKQAFETILPMADLEKWEADYTESEPAGDWTAVNYDQNWKKGKAAFGTKEMQHLGTGWDTEDIWIRRTFELEENLSKAPVYLKYSHDDIFELYINGIQVVKTGYTWKNGVLLELSEAVKKTLKPGKNVIAAHCHNKENGGYVDFGLFRKQSADNNFSADAEQLSVDVLPTQTFYSFRCGPVILDVIFTSPLLADDLDLVSTPISYITYQVRPQDGKSHEVQVYFEASPQLAVHEDNQPVVYDRELKNGISYLRTGTVNQPILERKGDGVRIDWGYAYLGSNSAPNKDLSIGNYYDMKQAFITNGKLLPNSQDFITRSESDMPAMAYTENLGKVDNQGKSGYVMLGYDDIYSIEYFYERRMAYWKHNGQVSIFDAFERAQASYPSLMKRCRAFDQQLMADAEKAGGRKYAELLALTYRHSITAHKLLTDKEGNLLFLSKENHSNGCINTVDLTYPSAPLFLVYNPELQKAMMTSIFEYSASGRWNKPFPAHDLGTYPIANGQVYG
;
A
#
# COMPACT_ATOMS: atom_id res chain seq x y z
N MET A 1 -25.01 -28.60 -48.30
CA MET A 1 -25.37 -27.51 -47.35
C MET A 1 -24.16 -27.33 -46.43
N LEU A 2 -23.22 -26.50 -46.87
CA LEU A 2 -21.98 -26.22 -46.09
C LEU A 2 -22.33 -25.13 -45.08
N LEU A 3 -22.24 -25.47 -43.78
CA LEU A 3 -22.28 -24.50 -42.69
C LEU A 3 -20.91 -23.81 -42.60
N SER A 4 -20.86 -22.55 -43.07
CA SER A 4 -19.69 -21.70 -42.84
C SER A 4 -19.75 -21.24 -41.40
N VAL A 5 -18.85 -21.77 -40.55
CA VAL A 5 -18.57 -21.22 -39.22
C VAL A 5 -17.79 -19.92 -39.41
N PHE A 6 -18.45 -18.77 -39.28
CA PHE A 6 -17.79 -17.50 -39.13
C PHE A 6 -17.12 -17.46 -37.75
N VAL A 7 -15.83 -17.75 -37.72
CA VAL A 7 -14.97 -17.36 -36.61
C VAL A 7 -14.86 -15.84 -36.64
N LEU A 8 -15.57 -15.17 -35.78
CA LEU A 8 -15.35 -13.76 -35.50
C LEU A 8 -13.98 -13.62 -34.83
N THR A 9 -12.94 -13.47 -35.66
CA THR A 9 -11.68 -12.89 -35.20
C THR A 9 -12.01 -11.46 -34.84
N VAL A 10 -12.18 -11.18 -33.55
CA VAL A 10 -12.17 -9.81 -33.05
C VAL A 10 -10.79 -9.27 -33.41
N ALA A 11 -10.76 -8.43 -34.44
CA ALA A 11 -9.58 -7.69 -34.83
C ALA A 11 -9.26 -6.71 -33.70
N TRP A 12 -8.30 -7.08 -32.86
CA TRP A 12 -7.71 -6.24 -31.82
C TRP A 12 -6.84 -5.11 -32.41
N GLY A 13 -7.10 -4.72 -33.65
CA GLY A 13 -6.33 -3.75 -34.43
C GLY A 13 -6.75 -2.29 -34.27
N GLU A 14 -7.76 -1.98 -33.45
CA GLU A 14 -8.21 -0.58 -33.32
C GLU A 14 -8.04 -0.10 -31.88
N ASN A 15 -7.17 0.91 -31.76
CA ASN A 15 -6.90 1.73 -30.58
C ASN A 15 -6.01 1.12 -29.50
N HIS A 16 -4.78 0.81 -29.88
CA HIS A 16 -3.71 1.03 -28.93
C HIS A 16 -3.81 2.49 -28.48
N TYR A 17 -3.94 2.74 -27.17
CA TYR A 17 -3.77 4.09 -26.65
C TYR A 17 -2.38 4.55 -27.08
N ALA A 18 -2.32 5.34 -28.13
CA ALA A 18 -1.15 6.14 -28.40
C ALA A 18 -1.22 7.29 -27.39
N PRO A 19 -0.23 7.49 -26.50
CA PRO A 19 -0.19 8.62 -25.60
C PRO A 19 -0.04 9.91 -26.42
N GLY A 20 -1.13 10.31 -27.05
CA GLY A 20 -1.14 11.43 -27.98
C GLY A 20 -0.98 12.78 -27.31
N LYS A 21 -1.23 12.83 -26.01
CA LYS A 21 -1.13 14.08 -25.25
C LYS A 21 -0.64 13.74 -23.87
N LYS A 22 0.65 13.90 -23.62
CA LYS A 22 1.20 13.89 -22.25
C LYS A 22 0.43 14.91 -21.40
N ASN A 23 0.14 14.59 -20.15
CA ASN A 23 -0.37 15.59 -19.22
C ASN A 23 0.59 16.78 -19.16
N SER A 24 0.04 17.98 -19.25
CA SER A 24 0.80 19.22 -19.09
C SER A 24 0.95 19.60 -17.61
N LEU A 25 0.05 19.09 -16.75
CA LEU A 25 0.11 19.22 -15.31
C LEU A 25 0.76 17.99 -14.70
N ARG A 26 1.77 18.19 -13.87
CA ARG A 26 2.28 17.14 -13.01
C ARG A 26 1.33 16.96 -11.84
N ALA A 27 0.69 15.79 -11.74
CA ALA A 27 -0.09 15.47 -10.56
C ALA A 27 0.83 15.39 -9.33
N PRO A 28 0.46 15.93 -8.17
CA PRO A 28 1.22 15.78 -6.91
C PRO A 28 1.44 14.30 -6.57
N SER A 29 0.41 13.47 -6.82
CA SER A 29 0.49 12.02 -6.79
C SER A 29 -0.40 11.46 -7.89
N VAL A 30 0.10 10.46 -8.61
CA VAL A 30 -0.60 9.83 -9.73
C VAL A 30 -1.53 8.75 -9.20
N PRO A 31 -2.85 8.79 -9.47
CA PRO A 31 -3.79 7.77 -9.04
C PRO A 31 -3.62 6.47 -9.82
N LEU A 32 -3.49 5.34 -9.12
CA LEU A 32 -3.38 4.00 -9.70
C LEU A 32 -4.62 3.15 -9.40
N VAL A 33 -4.93 2.96 -8.13
CA VAL A 33 -6.17 2.34 -7.65
C VAL A 33 -6.92 3.37 -6.84
N THR A 34 -8.18 3.59 -7.14
CA THR A 34 -8.98 4.64 -6.49
C THR A 34 -10.40 4.14 -6.27
N SER A 35 -10.66 3.51 -5.12
CA SER A 35 -11.98 2.98 -4.78
C SER A 35 -12.66 3.79 -3.68
N ASP A 36 -12.03 3.88 -2.51
CA ASP A 36 -12.56 4.57 -1.33
C ASP A 36 -11.39 5.03 -0.43
N PRO A 37 -11.65 5.71 0.72
CA PRO A 37 -10.58 6.24 1.58
C PRO A 37 -9.61 5.19 2.14
N TYR A 38 -9.98 3.92 2.17
CA TYR A 38 -9.12 2.85 2.66
C TYR A 38 -8.43 2.05 1.55
N PHE A 39 -9.09 1.89 0.40
CA PHE A 39 -8.51 1.17 -0.74
C PHE A 39 -8.22 2.12 -1.88
N CYS A 40 -7.09 2.77 -1.77
CA CYS A 40 -6.56 3.67 -2.80
C CYS A 40 -5.02 3.64 -2.80
N ILE A 41 -4.45 3.57 -3.99
CA ILE A 41 -3.01 3.44 -4.22
C ILE A 41 -2.57 4.52 -5.19
N TRP A 42 -1.50 5.23 -4.83
CA TRP A 42 -0.97 6.39 -5.52
C TRP A 42 0.53 6.25 -5.79
N SER A 43 1.04 6.98 -6.77
CA SER A 43 2.48 7.15 -6.99
C SER A 43 2.86 8.63 -6.91
N PRO A 44 3.60 9.07 -5.88
CA PRO A 44 4.04 10.46 -5.74
C PRO A 44 5.29 10.80 -6.57
N TYR A 45 5.76 9.86 -7.40
CA TYR A 45 7.02 9.96 -8.14
C TYR A 45 6.82 10.38 -9.60
N ASP A 46 7.85 10.95 -10.22
CA ASP A 46 7.84 11.30 -11.63
C ASP A 46 7.89 10.05 -12.53
N LYS A 47 8.60 9.02 -12.10
CA LYS A 47 8.59 7.71 -12.74
C LYS A 47 8.06 6.65 -11.78
N LEU A 48 7.25 5.76 -12.31
CA LEU A 48 6.54 4.74 -11.52
C LEU A 48 7.47 3.78 -10.74
N TYR A 49 8.73 3.73 -11.08
CA TYR A 49 9.76 2.90 -10.46
C TYR A 49 10.77 3.66 -9.57
N GLU A 50 10.60 4.97 -9.34
CA GLU A 50 11.48 5.75 -8.46
C GLU A 50 11.25 5.48 -6.97
N GLY A 51 10.05 5.01 -6.61
CA GLY A 51 9.69 4.62 -5.24
C GLY A 51 8.57 3.59 -5.21
N ASN A 52 8.18 3.19 -4.01
CA ASN A 52 7.02 2.33 -3.81
C ASN A 52 5.73 3.14 -3.93
N THR A 53 4.68 2.45 -4.37
CA THR A 53 3.32 3.02 -4.35
C THR A 53 2.86 3.23 -2.92
N GLU A 54 2.00 4.23 -2.70
CA GLU A 54 1.62 4.71 -1.38
C GLU A 54 0.10 4.86 -1.25
N HIS A 55 -0.38 4.74 -0.02
CA HIS A 55 -1.69 5.22 0.38
C HIS A 55 -1.70 6.76 0.46
N TRP A 56 -2.87 7.42 0.44
CA TRP A 56 -2.97 8.88 0.61
C TRP A 56 -2.32 9.39 1.91
N THR A 57 -2.14 8.54 2.92
CA THR A 57 -1.45 8.87 4.17
C THR A 57 0.08 8.99 4.02
N GLY A 58 0.64 8.73 2.84
CA GLY A 58 2.09 8.66 2.60
C GLY A 58 2.76 7.38 3.09
N LYS A 59 1.98 6.41 3.59
CA LYS A 59 2.50 5.09 3.95
C LYS A 59 2.55 4.16 2.74
N GLU A 60 3.61 3.36 2.68
CA GLU A 60 3.77 2.42 1.56
C GLU A 60 2.62 1.41 1.47
N GLN A 61 2.17 1.20 0.26
CA GLN A 61 1.31 0.10 -0.19
C GLN A 61 1.95 -0.46 -1.46
N ALA A 62 3.06 -1.17 -1.29
CA ALA A 62 3.97 -1.48 -2.37
C ALA A 62 3.36 -2.43 -3.41
N LEU A 63 3.40 -1.98 -4.66
CA LEU A 63 3.19 -2.77 -5.86
C LEU A 63 4.49 -2.83 -6.65
N ILE A 64 4.83 -3.99 -7.18
CA ILE A 64 6.00 -4.16 -8.04
C ILE A 64 5.57 -4.75 -9.36
N GLY A 65 6.13 -4.22 -10.46
CA GLY A 65 5.91 -4.71 -11.79
C GLY A 65 7.20 -4.83 -12.60
N ALA A 66 7.38 -5.95 -13.29
CA ALA A 66 8.51 -6.19 -14.16
C ALA A 66 8.11 -6.97 -15.42
N LEU A 67 8.83 -6.72 -16.51
CA LEU A 67 8.71 -7.46 -17.76
C LEU A 67 10.02 -8.19 -18.03
N ARG A 68 9.94 -9.49 -18.35
CA ARG A 68 11.08 -10.29 -18.78
C ARG A 68 10.98 -10.47 -20.29
N VAL A 69 11.99 -9.99 -21.02
CA VAL A 69 12.06 -10.00 -22.48
C VAL A 69 13.34 -10.71 -22.90
N ASP A 70 13.24 -11.83 -23.60
CA ASP A 70 14.38 -12.65 -24.05
C ASP A 70 15.38 -12.97 -22.93
N GLY A 71 14.84 -13.23 -21.72
CA GLY A 71 15.64 -13.54 -20.54
C GLY A 71 16.12 -12.33 -19.72
N LYS A 72 16.02 -11.10 -20.21
CA LYS A 72 16.39 -9.88 -19.50
C LYS A 72 15.17 -9.25 -18.84
N THR A 73 15.30 -8.82 -17.59
CA THR A 73 14.20 -8.25 -16.81
C THR A 73 14.27 -6.72 -16.76
N TYR A 74 13.10 -6.08 -16.89
CA TYR A 74 12.92 -4.64 -16.86
C TYR A 74 11.87 -4.28 -15.83
N ARG A 75 12.24 -3.60 -14.75
CA ARG A 75 11.30 -3.11 -13.74
C ARG A 75 10.64 -1.84 -14.21
N PHE A 76 9.30 -1.82 -14.23
CA PHE A 76 8.52 -0.66 -14.64
C PHE A 76 7.74 -0.01 -13.49
N MET A 77 7.59 -0.69 -12.34
CA MET A 77 6.83 -0.19 -11.20
C MET A 77 7.43 -0.64 -9.87
N GLY A 78 7.34 0.24 -8.87
CA GLY A 78 7.78 -0.01 -7.50
C GLY A 78 9.29 0.07 -7.34
N ARG A 79 9.75 0.05 -6.10
CA ARG A 79 11.17 0.08 -5.74
C ARG A 79 11.61 -1.29 -5.25
N GLU A 80 12.77 -1.74 -5.67
CA GLU A 80 13.38 -2.94 -5.11
C GLU A 80 13.74 -2.71 -3.64
N LYS A 81 13.23 -3.55 -2.78
CA LYS A 81 13.60 -3.55 -1.37
C LYS A 81 14.93 -4.27 -1.21
N GLN A 82 15.79 -3.72 -0.35
CA GLN A 82 17.01 -4.36 0.06
C GLN A 82 16.69 -5.44 1.10
N ALA A 83 17.13 -6.68 0.86
CA ALA A 83 17.02 -7.75 1.83
C ALA A 83 17.97 -7.54 3.00
N PHE A 84 17.46 -7.77 4.21
CA PHE A 84 18.23 -7.79 5.45
C PHE A 84 17.95 -9.08 6.22
N GLU A 85 19.00 -9.73 6.66
CA GLU A 85 18.95 -10.79 7.65
C GLU A 85 19.00 -10.18 9.05
N THR A 86 18.13 -10.58 9.94
CA THR A 86 18.12 -10.10 11.33
C THR A 86 19.24 -10.78 12.12
N ILE A 87 20.20 -9.99 12.59
CA ILE A 87 21.22 -10.43 13.55
C ILE A 87 20.70 -10.25 14.97
N LEU A 88 20.16 -9.06 15.27
CA LEU A 88 19.51 -8.72 16.52
C LEU A 88 18.17 -8.05 16.23
N PRO A 89 17.05 -8.61 16.69
CA PRO A 89 15.73 -8.02 16.45
C PRO A 89 15.53 -6.69 17.19
N MET A 90 14.66 -5.82 16.66
CA MET A 90 14.04 -4.74 17.41
C MET A 90 12.84 -5.25 18.19
N ALA A 91 12.28 -4.43 19.09
CA ALA A 91 11.19 -4.82 19.99
C ALA A 91 9.84 -5.07 19.28
N ASP A 92 9.68 -4.60 18.06
CA ASP A 92 8.54 -4.90 17.19
C ASP A 92 8.53 -6.36 16.73
N LEU A 93 9.70 -6.97 16.57
CA LEU A 93 9.87 -8.38 16.19
C LEU A 93 9.95 -9.30 17.40
N GLU A 94 10.75 -8.92 18.41
CA GLU A 94 10.99 -9.70 19.60
C GLU A 94 11.33 -8.80 20.79
N LYS A 95 10.72 -9.05 21.95
CA LYS A 95 11.03 -8.34 23.20
C LYS A 95 12.40 -8.79 23.74
N TRP A 96 13.47 -8.15 23.29
CA TRP A 96 14.83 -8.45 23.73
C TRP A 96 15.14 -7.90 25.13
N GLU A 97 16.05 -8.55 25.86
CA GLU A 97 16.44 -8.18 27.21
C GLU A 97 17.72 -7.32 27.24
N ALA A 98 17.79 -6.42 28.22
CA ALA A 98 18.96 -5.59 28.48
C ALA A 98 19.13 -5.29 29.97
N ASP A 99 20.34 -4.90 30.33
CA ASP A 99 20.61 -4.21 31.58
C ASP A 99 20.35 -2.72 31.42
N TYR A 100 19.72 -2.06 32.39
CA TYR A 100 19.46 -0.63 32.33
C TYR A 100 19.59 0.04 33.70
N THR A 101 19.85 1.34 33.67
CA THR A 101 19.84 2.22 34.86
C THR A 101 19.29 3.59 34.47
N GLU A 102 18.67 4.25 35.45
CA GLU A 102 18.17 5.63 35.35
C GLU A 102 19.08 6.62 36.11
N SER A 103 20.21 6.12 36.61
CA SER A 103 21.24 6.94 37.26
C SER A 103 22.51 6.92 36.43
N GLU A 104 23.18 8.07 36.33
CA GLU A 104 24.41 8.19 35.56
C GLU A 104 25.48 7.18 36.01
N PRO A 105 25.92 6.29 35.09
CA PRO A 105 26.87 5.25 35.41
C PRO A 105 28.31 5.80 35.56
N ALA A 106 29.05 5.27 36.50
CA ALA A 106 30.47 5.60 36.65
C ALA A 106 31.33 4.75 35.70
N GLY A 107 32.42 5.33 35.22
CA GLY A 107 33.40 4.61 34.39
C GLY A 107 32.97 4.42 32.94
N ASP A 108 33.62 3.49 32.24
CA ASP A 108 33.36 3.23 30.81
C ASP A 108 32.22 2.23 30.63
N TRP A 109 30.99 2.72 30.77
CA TRP A 109 29.77 1.92 30.63
C TRP A 109 29.54 1.45 29.18
N THR A 110 30.31 1.92 28.22
CA THR A 110 30.19 1.51 26.81
C THR A 110 31.06 0.29 26.48
N ALA A 111 32.01 -0.05 27.36
CA ALA A 111 32.94 -1.17 27.13
C ALA A 111 32.26 -2.54 27.29
N VAL A 112 32.75 -3.54 26.51
CA VAL A 112 32.24 -4.92 26.54
C VAL A 112 32.31 -5.53 27.95
N ASN A 113 33.40 -5.30 28.67
CA ASN A 113 33.68 -5.89 30.00
C ASN A 113 33.27 -4.98 31.17
N TYR A 114 32.27 -4.15 30.99
CA TYR A 114 31.73 -3.33 32.05
C TYR A 114 30.85 -4.19 32.96
N ASP A 115 31.18 -4.25 34.24
CA ASP A 115 30.46 -5.05 35.26
C ASP A 115 29.80 -4.11 36.28
N GLN A 116 28.50 -4.00 36.21
CA GLN A 116 27.66 -3.21 37.13
C GLN A 116 26.35 -3.93 37.37
N ASN A 117 25.82 -3.78 38.57
CA ASN A 117 24.55 -4.39 38.96
C ASN A 117 23.36 -3.49 38.55
N TRP A 118 23.06 -3.48 37.24
CA TRP A 118 21.94 -2.74 36.67
C TRP A 118 20.64 -3.54 36.76
N LYS A 119 19.48 -2.85 36.64
CA LYS A 119 18.17 -3.49 36.53
C LYS A 119 18.09 -4.26 35.20
N LYS A 120 17.31 -5.35 35.19
CA LYS A 120 16.95 -6.07 33.96
C LYS A 120 15.64 -5.51 33.41
N GLY A 121 15.57 -5.29 32.10
CA GLY A 121 14.37 -4.84 31.41
C GLY A 121 14.24 -5.46 30.03
N LYS A 122 13.04 -5.35 29.48
CA LYS A 122 12.74 -5.78 28.11
C LYS A 122 12.49 -4.57 27.23
N ALA A 123 12.96 -4.59 26.01
CA ALA A 123 12.70 -3.54 25.02
C ALA A 123 11.26 -3.59 24.46
N ALA A 124 10.72 -2.51 23.86
CA ALA A 124 11.33 -1.18 23.84
C ALA A 124 11.28 -0.54 25.23
N PHE A 125 12.19 0.40 25.47
CA PHE A 125 12.18 1.23 26.66
C PHE A 125 11.51 2.57 26.34
N GLY A 126 10.61 3.07 27.20
CA GLY A 126 9.92 4.32 26.88
C GLY A 126 8.87 4.71 27.90
N THR A 127 8.19 5.82 27.64
CA THR A 127 7.03 6.25 28.41
C THR A 127 5.80 5.39 28.11
N LYS A 128 4.78 5.46 28.95
CA LYS A 128 3.66 4.51 29.00
C LYS A 128 2.81 4.45 27.72
N GLU A 129 2.77 5.51 26.94
CA GLU A 129 2.00 5.64 25.70
C GLU A 129 2.72 5.10 24.45
N MET A 130 3.99 4.74 24.57
CA MET A 130 4.81 4.34 23.43
C MET A 130 4.51 2.93 22.94
N GLN A 131 4.63 2.74 21.63
CA GLN A 131 4.38 1.46 20.96
C GLN A 131 5.47 0.42 21.33
N HIS A 132 5.08 -0.85 21.28
CA HIS A 132 5.98 -1.98 21.56
C HIS A 132 6.69 -1.91 22.91
N LEU A 133 6.17 -1.13 23.87
CA LEU A 133 6.76 -0.95 25.18
C LEU A 133 6.95 -2.29 25.92
N GLY A 134 8.15 -2.49 26.45
CA GLY A 134 8.50 -3.62 27.31
C GLY A 134 8.81 -3.14 28.73
N THR A 135 9.59 -2.05 28.85
CA THR A 135 9.99 -1.47 30.15
C THR A 135 9.67 0.02 30.16
N GLY A 136 8.85 0.42 31.14
CA GLY A 136 8.56 1.83 31.39
C GLY A 136 9.75 2.54 32.03
N TRP A 137 9.94 3.81 31.69
CA TRP A 137 10.95 4.71 32.26
C TRP A 137 10.34 6.10 32.42
N ASP A 138 10.40 6.68 33.62
CA ASP A 138 9.73 7.93 33.99
C ASP A 138 10.71 9.05 34.41
N THR A 139 12.03 8.82 34.30
CA THR A 139 13.09 9.79 34.59
C THR A 139 13.56 10.52 33.32
N GLU A 140 14.38 11.58 33.47
CA GLU A 140 14.92 12.29 32.30
C GLU A 140 15.93 11.45 31.53
N ASP A 141 16.68 10.57 32.19
CA ASP A 141 17.77 9.82 31.58
C ASP A 141 17.61 8.31 31.75
N ILE A 142 18.00 7.56 30.73
CA ILE A 142 18.14 6.11 30.76
C ILE A 142 19.43 5.67 30.06
N TRP A 143 20.16 4.75 30.69
CA TRP A 143 21.30 4.04 30.11
C TRP A 143 20.91 2.58 29.96
N ILE A 144 21.16 2.02 28.76
CA ILE A 144 20.73 0.66 28.37
C ILE A 144 21.94 -0.07 27.80
N ARG A 145 22.12 -1.34 28.19
CA ARG A 145 23.17 -2.22 27.69
C ARG A 145 22.58 -3.54 27.24
N ARG A 146 22.55 -3.77 25.92
CA ARG A 146 22.19 -5.04 25.29
C ARG A 146 23.46 -5.84 25.03
N THR A 147 23.70 -6.87 25.82
CA THR A 147 24.79 -7.83 25.61
C THR A 147 24.29 -8.97 24.71
N PHE A 148 25.12 -9.40 23.77
CA PHE A 148 24.80 -10.48 22.84
C PHE A 148 26.04 -11.27 22.43
N GLU A 149 25.83 -12.51 22.00
CA GLU A 149 26.87 -13.39 21.50
C GLU A 149 26.80 -13.48 19.97
N LEU A 150 27.95 -13.42 19.30
CA LEU A 150 28.08 -13.71 17.88
C LEU A 150 28.79 -15.03 17.67
N GLU A 151 28.30 -15.83 16.73
CA GLU A 151 28.97 -17.08 16.32
C GLU A 151 30.01 -16.85 15.25
N GLU A 152 29.88 -15.78 14.47
CA GLU A 152 30.73 -15.45 13.33
C GLU A 152 31.34 -14.05 13.41
N ASN A 153 32.36 -13.82 12.58
CA ASN A 153 33.04 -12.54 12.46
C ASN A 153 32.35 -11.66 11.40
N LEU A 154 31.76 -10.56 11.84
CA LEU A 154 31.03 -9.62 10.98
C LEU A 154 31.88 -8.49 10.41
N SER A 155 33.20 -8.50 10.61
CA SER A 155 34.09 -7.40 10.21
C SER A 155 34.08 -7.05 8.72
N LYS A 156 33.72 -7.99 7.86
CA LYS A 156 33.60 -7.81 6.40
C LYS A 156 32.16 -7.82 5.90
N ALA A 157 31.21 -8.04 6.78
CA ALA A 157 29.80 -8.09 6.41
C ALA A 157 29.22 -6.67 6.24
N PRO A 158 28.25 -6.47 5.37
CA PRO A 158 27.50 -5.21 5.28
C PRO A 158 26.46 -5.16 6.41
N VAL A 159 26.89 -4.72 7.60
CA VAL A 159 26.05 -4.66 8.82
C VAL A 159 25.48 -3.28 8.99
N TYR A 160 24.19 -3.24 9.35
CA TYR A 160 23.41 -2.04 9.59
C TYR A 160 22.83 -2.04 11.00
N LEU A 161 22.83 -0.88 11.64
CA LEU A 161 22.07 -0.57 12.84
C LEU A 161 20.72 0.01 12.43
N LYS A 162 19.61 -0.56 12.94
CA LYS A 162 18.29 0.10 12.89
C LYS A 162 17.97 0.59 14.28
N TYR A 163 17.54 1.85 14.41
CA TYR A 163 17.27 2.44 15.72
C TYR A 163 16.12 3.44 15.69
N SER A 164 15.46 3.57 16.85
CA SER A 164 14.43 4.57 17.13
C SER A 164 14.71 5.20 18.49
N HIS A 165 14.52 6.49 18.61
CA HIS A 165 14.69 7.21 19.87
C HIS A 165 13.86 8.51 19.94
N ASP A 166 13.67 8.99 21.15
CA ASP A 166 13.09 10.27 21.53
C ASP A 166 13.62 10.67 22.91
N ASP A 167 14.35 11.75 23.14
CA ASP A 167 14.74 12.94 22.37
C ASP A 167 16.22 12.92 21.95
N ILE A 168 17.15 13.22 22.94
CA ILE A 168 18.62 13.27 22.73
C ILE A 168 19.18 11.86 22.92
N PHE A 169 19.97 11.40 21.96
CA PHE A 169 20.37 9.99 21.94
C PHE A 169 21.84 9.79 21.57
N GLU A 170 22.46 8.87 22.29
CA GLU A 170 23.80 8.36 21.98
C GLU A 170 23.80 6.82 21.99
N LEU A 171 24.45 6.21 20.99
CA LEU A 171 24.59 4.75 20.92
C LEU A 171 26.02 4.36 20.57
N TYR A 172 26.50 3.34 21.26
CA TYR A 172 27.84 2.79 21.14
C TYR A 172 27.76 1.29 20.85
N ILE A 173 28.69 0.79 20.03
CA ILE A 173 28.88 -0.64 19.81
C ILE A 173 30.32 -0.97 20.21
N ASN A 174 30.48 -1.85 21.19
CA ASN A 174 31.79 -2.28 21.75
C ASN A 174 32.70 -1.08 22.09
N GLY A 175 32.15 -0.04 22.69
CA GLY A 175 32.87 1.17 23.09
C GLY A 175 33.04 2.24 21.99
N ILE A 176 32.66 1.96 20.75
CA ILE A 176 32.75 2.93 19.66
C ILE A 176 31.42 3.63 19.46
N GLN A 177 31.40 4.96 19.49
CA GLN A 177 30.23 5.77 19.23
C GLN A 177 29.76 5.62 17.78
N VAL A 178 28.48 5.23 17.60
CA VAL A 178 27.84 5.02 16.29
C VAL A 178 26.82 6.10 15.99
N VAL A 179 26.03 6.48 17.01
CA VAL A 179 25.00 7.51 16.90
C VAL A 179 25.23 8.57 17.96
N LYS A 180 25.02 9.82 17.58
CA LYS A 180 24.85 10.96 18.46
C LYS A 180 23.89 11.94 17.83
N THR A 181 22.77 12.23 18.50
CA THR A 181 21.75 13.18 18.02
C THR A 181 21.59 14.32 19.02
N GLY A 182 21.09 15.44 18.51
CA GLY A 182 20.53 16.49 19.36
C GLY A 182 19.06 16.21 19.70
N TYR A 183 18.36 17.24 20.17
CA TYR A 183 16.92 17.18 20.47
C TYR A 183 16.12 16.89 19.19
N THR A 184 15.69 15.65 19.01
CA THR A 184 14.94 15.16 17.85
C THR A 184 14.35 13.78 18.10
N TRP A 185 13.18 13.52 17.55
CA TRP A 185 12.60 12.21 17.44
C TRP A 185 13.04 11.51 16.13
N LYS A 186 13.40 10.24 16.20
CA LYS A 186 13.74 9.39 15.05
C LYS A 186 13.07 8.04 15.18
N ASN A 187 12.54 7.51 14.09
CA ASN A 187 11.91 6.20 14.05
C ASN A 187 12.43 5.36 12.89
N GLY A 188 12.91 4.14 13.20
CA GLY A 188 13.32 3.15 12.21
C GLY A 188 14.51 3.57 11.34
N VAL A 189 15.41 4.43 11.83
CA VAL A 189 16.58 4.88 11.05
C VAL A 189 17.53 3.72 10.82
N LEU A 190 17.82 3.44 9.56
CA LEU A 190 18.77 2.42 9.13
C LEU A 190 20.11 3.07 8.81
N LEU A 191 21.17 2.67 9.53
CA LEU A 191 22.52 3.23 9.43
C LEU A 191 23.54 2.13 9.15
N GLU A 192 24.29 2.25 8.05
CA GLU A 192 25.42 1.34 7.77
C GLU A 192 26.54 1.56 8.79
N LEU A 193 27.03 0.47 9.40
CA LEU A 193 28.12 0.54 10.36
C LEU A 193 29.44 0.84 9.66
N SER A 194 30.24 1.73 10.25
CA SER A 194 31.58 2.04 9.77
C SER A 194 32.53 0.83 9.87
N GLU A 195 33.57 0.80 9.04
CA GLU A 195 34.59 -0.24 9.07
C GLU A 195 35.27 -0.38 10.46
N ALA A 196 35.39 0.73 11.21
CA ALA A 196 35.94 0.71 12.56
C ALA A 196 35.06 -0.08 13.53
N VAL A 197 33.75 0.14 13.47
CA VAL A 197 32.75 -0.56 14.30
C VAL A 197 32.66 -2.02 13.88
N LYS A 198 32.54 -2.33 12.59
CA LYS A 198 32.45 -3.72 12.08
C LYS A 198 33.64 -4.57 12.50
N LYS A 199 34.85 -4.01 12.56
CA LYS A 199 36.06 -4.71 13.04
C LYS A 199 35.98 -5.15 14.51
N THR A 200 35.10 -4.55 15.32
CA THR A 200 34.90 -4.95 16.71
C THR A 200 33.87 -6.09 16.87
N LEU A 201 33.01 -6.31 15.87
CA LEU A 201 32.00 -7.36 15.87
C LEU A 201 32.63 -8.72 15.56
N LYS A 202 33.02 -9.44 16.59
CA LYS A 202 33.73 -10.72 16.52
C LYS A 202 32.95 -11.81 17.25
N PRO A 203 33.25 -13.10 16.99
CA PRO A 203 32.68 -14.20 17.77
C PRO A 203 32.88 -14.00 19.27
N GLY A 204 31.88 -14.39 20.06
CA GLY A 204 31.81 -14.21 21.49
C GLY A 204 31.03 -12.95 21.89
N LYS A 205 31.29 -12.48 23.10
CA LYS A 205 30.53 -11.39 23.75
C LYS A 205 30.73 -10.03 23.06
N ASN A 206 29.61 -9.38 22.75
CA ASN A 206 29.53 -8.02 22.21
C ASN A 206 28.49 -7.21 23.02
N VAL A 207 28.50 -5.89 22.89
CA VAL A 207 27.53 -5.01 23.55
C VAL A 207 27.10 -3.86 22.66
N ILE A 208 25.82 -3.54 22.68
CA ILE A 208 25.29 -2.25 22.25
C ILE A 208 24.89 -1.50 23.52
N ALA A 209 25.47 -0.32 23.71
CA ALA A 209 25.20 0.55 24.84
C ALA A 209 24.58 1.84 24.36
N ALA A 210 23.48 2.28 24.97
CA ALA A 210 22.74 3.46 24.57
C ALA A 210 22.42 4.35 25.78
N HIS A 211 22.42 5.65 25.57
CA HIS A 211 21.92 6.66 26.50
C HIS A 211 20.89 7.51 25.79
N CYS A 212 19.76 7.74 26.47
CA CYS A 212 18.72 8.63 26.01
C CYS A 212 18.34 9.61 27.12
N HIS A 213 18.29 10.90 26.77
CA HIS A 213 17.80 11.97 27.63
C HIS A 213 16.47 12.48 27.07
N ASN A 214 15.39 12.19 27.79
CA ASN A 214 14.05 12.68 27.50
C ASN A 214 13.88 14.07 28.13
N LYS A 215 13.72 15.07 27.31
CA LYS A 215 13.58 16.46 27.74
C LYS A 215 12.13 16.83 28.04
N GLU A 216 11.19 16.33 27.23
CA GLU A 216 9.76 16.61 27.36
C GLU A 216 8.92 15.61 26.57
N ASN A 217 7.68 15.40 27.00
CA ASN A 217 6.73 14.46 26.39
C ASN A 217 7.14 12.99 26.50
N GLY A 218 6.99 12.22 25.43
CA GLY A 218 7.25 10.78 25.43
C GLY A 218 8.70 10.46 25.13
N GLY A 219 9.34 9.61 25.95
CA GLY A 219 10.67 9.08 25.66
C GLY A 219 10.61 7.69 25.04
N TYR A 220 11.56 7.34 24.18
CA TYR A 220 11.61 6.05 23.48
C TYR A 220 13.03 5.61 23.12
N VAL A 221 13.31 4.31 23.27
CA VAL A 221 14.56 3.69 22.79
C VAL A 221 14.30 2.27 22.34
N ASP A 222 14.67 1.99 21.10
CA ASP A 222 14.72 0.65 20.52
C ASP A 222 15.82 0.55 19.46
N PHE A 223 16.49 -0.62 19.35
CA PHE A 223 17.53 -0.82 18.34
C PHE A 223 17.80 -2.30 18.06
N GLY A 224 18.25 -2.58 16.82
CA GLY A 224 18.65 -3.91 16.37
C GLY A 224 19.78 -3.86 15.33
N LEU A 225 20.35 -5.03 15.03
CA LEU A 225 21.39 -5.20 14.00
C LEU A 225 20.88 -6.08 12.86
N PHE A 226 21.26 -5.70 11.66
CA PHE A 226 20.83 -6.36 10.44
C PHE A 226 22.02 -6.51 9.49
N ARG A 227 22.08 -7.64 8.79
CA ARG A 227 23.03 -7.86 7.70
C ARG A 227 22.34 -7.62 6.37
N LYS A 228 22.88 -6.72 5.56
CA LYS A 228 22.43 -6.57 4.18
C LYS A 228 22.76 -7.84 3.40
N GLN A 229 21.75 -8.44 2.79
CA GLN A 229 21.94 -9.57 1.90
C GLN A 229 22.53 -9.10 0.56
N SER A 230 23.23 -9.99 -0.14
CA SER A 230 23.85 -9.68 -1.42
C SER A 230 22.79 -9.24 -2.44
N ALA A 231 23.10 -8.17 -3.20
CA ALA A 231 22.20 -7.58 -4.20
C ALA A 231 22.23 -8.31 -5.56
N ASP A 232 22.76 -9.53 -5.63
CA ASP A 232 22.93 -10.27 -6.89
C ASP A 232 21.63 -10.65 -7.59
N ASN A 233 20.49 -10.28 -7.01
CA ASN A 233 19.14 -10.66 -7.41
C ASN A 233 18.26 -9.47 -7.81
N ASN A 234 18.84 -8.38 -8.30
CA ASN A 234 18.07 -7.26 -8.81
C ASN A 234 17.59 -7.50 -10.24
N PHE A 235 16.50 -6.86 -10.63
CA PHE A 235 16.09 -6.82 -12.03
C PHE A 235 17.23 -6.25 -12.90
N SER A 236 17.34 -6.72 -14.13
CA SER A 236 18.50 -6.40 -15.00
C SER A 236 18.60 -4.91 -15.33
N ALA A 237 17.46 -4.21 -15.38
CA ALA A 237 17.40 -2.77 -15.66
C ALA A 237 16.05 -2.20 -15.21
N ASP A 238 15.96 -0.88 -15.09
CA ASP A 238 14.70 -0.16 -15.09
C ASP A 238 14.19 0.00 -16.53
N ALA A 239 12.87 -0.06 -16.70
CA ALA A 239 12.23 0.28 -17.94
C ALA A 239 12.32 1.80 -18.19
N GLU A 240 12.44 2.23 -19.44
CA GLU A 240 12.38 3.65 -19.75
C GLU A 240 10.92 4.11 -19.81
N GLN A 241 10.46 4.91 -18.83
CA GLN A 241 9.12 5.49 -18.87
C GLN A 241 9.03 6.56 -19.96
N LEU A 242 8.14 6.35 -20.91
CA LEU A 242 7.94 7.24 -22.07
C LEU A 242 6.86 8.28 -21.80
N SER A 243 5.79 7.90 -21.08
CA SER A 243 4.68 8.79 -20.79
C SER A 243 3.86 8.33 -19.60
N VAL A 244 3.12 9.27 -19.02
CA VAL A 244 2.00 9.05 -18.11
C VAL A 244 0.84 9.95 -18.53
N ASP A 245 -0.39 9.43 -18.49
CA ASP A 245 -1.61 10.18 -18.77
C ASP A 245 -2.70 9.80 -17.78
N VAL A 246 -3.20 10.79 -17.04
CA VAL A 246 -4.22 10.60 -15.99
C VAL A 246 -5.58 11.04 -16.53
N LEU A 247 -6.50 10.10 -16.57
CA LEU A 247 -7.89 10.30 -17.00
C LEU A 247 -8.86 10.02 -15.84
N PRO A 248 -10.15 10.37 -15.93
CA PRO A 248 -11.10 10.22 -14.83
C PRO A 248 -11.26 8.81 -14.27
N THR A 249 -11.15 7.77 -15.09
CA THR A 249 -11.28 6.37 -14.65
C THR A 249 -10.02 5.54 -14.90
N GLN A 250 -9.09 6.04 -15.73
CA GLN A 250 -7.91 5.30 -16.17
C GLN A 250 -6.64 6.11 -16.02
N THR A 251 -5.53 5.45 -15.71
CA THR A 251 -4.18 6.02 -15.77
C THR A 251 -3.32 5.17 -16.68
N PHE A 252 -2.74 5.79 -17.70
CA PHE A 252 -1.93 5.14 -18.72
C PHE A 252 -0.46 5.44 -18.51
N TYR A 253 0.35 4.40 -18.50
CA TYR A 253 1.80 4.47 -18.57
C TYR A 253 2.28 3.77 -19.83
N SER A 254 3.32 4.29 -20.45
CA SER A 254 4.04 3.63 -21.53
C SER A 254 5.52 3.53 -21.19
N PHE A 255 6.09 2.34 -21.41
CA PHE A 255 7.48 2.04 -21.12
C PHE A 255 8.17 1.40 -22.31
N ARG A 256 9.48 1.68 -22.46
CA ARG A 256 10.36 0.89 -23.31
C ARG A 256 11.11 -0.13 -22.44
N CYS A 257 10.93 -1.42 -22.73
CA CYS A 257 11.59 -2.54 -22.09
C CYS A 257 12.50 -3.25 -23.12
N GLY A 258 13.66 -2.69 -23.36
CA GLY A 258 14.56 -3.16 -24.43
C GLY A 258 13.89 -3.06 -25.80
N PRO A 259 13.70 -4.21 -26.54
CA PRO A 259 13.15 -4.19 -27.89
C PRO A 259 11.62 -4.11 -27.94
N VAL A 260 10.92 -4.02 -26.80
CA VAL A 260 9.47 -3.95 -26.77
C VAL A 260 8.96 -2.70 -26.08
N ILE A 261 7.73 -2.31 -26.42
CA ILE A 261 6.94 -1.31 -25.70
C ILE A 261 5.93 -2.03 -24.83
N LEU A 262 5.86 -1.62 -23.58
CA LEU A 262 4.87 -2.03 -22.60
C LEU A 262 3.96 -0.85 -22.27
N ASP A 263 2.68 -0.99 -22.53
CA ASP A 263 1.66 -0.04 -22.03
C ASP A 263 0.97 -0.68 -20.82
N VAL A 264 0.90 0.06 -19.70
CA VAL A 264 0.24 -0.35 -18.46
C VAL A 264 -0.91 0.60 -18.16
N ILE A 265 -2.11 0.05 -17.95
CA ILE A 265 -3.33 0.80 -17.74
C ILE A 265 -3.94 0.42 -16.40
N PHE A 266 -3.96 1.34 -15.47
CA PHE A 266 -4.68 1.20 -14.21
C PHE A 266 -6.10 1.71 -14.41
N THR A 267 -7.10 0.86 -14.19
CA THR A 267 -8.52 1.22 -14.33
C THR A 267 -9.24 1.00 -13.02
N SER A 268 -9.76 2.08 -12.44
CA SER A 268 -10.78 2.05 -11.39
C SER A 268 -12.08 2.55 -12.02
N PRO A 269 -13.10 1.69 -12.19
CA PRO A 269 -14.28 2.04 -12.98
C PRO A 269 -15.25 2.95 -12.21
N LEU A 270 -14.82 4.18 -11.96
CA LEU A 270 -15.55 5.21 -11.21
C LEU A 270 -16.67 5.85 -12.06
N LEU A 271 -17.59 5.03 -12.56
CA LEU A 271 -18.74 5.49 -13.36
C LEU A 271 -19.89 5.85 -12.42
N ALA A 272 -20.04 7.15 -12.13
CA ALA A 272 -20.98 7.65 -11.11
C ALA A 272 -22.46 7.36 -11.40
N ASP A 273 -22.81 7.04 -12.66
CA ASP A 273 -24.15 6.63 -13.09
C ASP A 273 -24.50 5.17 -12.73
N ASP A 274 -23.53 4.39 -12.26
CA ASP A 274 -23.66 2.98 -11.93
C ASP A 274 -23.19 2.74 -10.48
N LEU A 275 -24.15 2.75 -9.54
CA LEU A 275 -23.88 2.68 -8.10
C LEU A 275 -23.20 1.38 -7.67
N ASP A 276 -23.56 0.25 -8.28
CA ASP A 276 -22.88 -1.01 -8.03
C ASP A 276 -21.42 -0.93 -8.43
N LEU A 277 -21.16 -0.38 -9.60
CA LEU A 277 -19.83 -0.32 -10.16
C LEU A 277 -18.93 0.66 -9.39
N VAL A 278 -19.44 1.87 -9.10
CA VAL A 278 -18.66 2.91 -8.39
C VAL A 278 -18.35 2.52 -6.94
N SER A 279 -19.18 1.65 -6.34
CA SER A 279 -18.96 1.17 -4.97
C SER A 279 -18.14 -0.11 -4.88
N THR A 280 -18.01 -0.87 -5.99
CA THR A 280 -17.26 -2.13 -6.01
C THR A 280 -15.76 -1.88 -5.98
N PRO A 281 -15.03 -2.30 -4.93
CA PRO A 281 -13.61 -2.02 -4.77
C PRO A 281 -12.74 -3.00 -5.56
N ILE A 282 -12.92 -3.05 -6.87
CA ILE A 282 -12.13 -3.86 -7.79
C ILE A 282 -11.57 -2.96 -8.88
N SER A 283 -10.25 -2.96 -9.01
CA SER A 283 -9.50 -2.25 -10.05
C SER A 283 -8.72 -3.23 -10.91
N TYR A 284 -8.43 -2.79 -12.14
CA TYR A 284 -7.71 -3.61 -13.11
C TYR A 284 -6.35 -3.01 -13.42
N ILE A 285 -5.35 -3.86 -13.55
CA ILE A 285 -4.04 -3.51 -14.09
C ILE A 285 -3.89 -4.28 -15.39
N THR A 286 -4.12 -3.58 -16.49
CA THR A 286 -4.01 -4.12 -17.86
C THR A 286 -2.62 -3.83 -18.39
N TYR A 287 -2.03 -4.78 -19.09
CA TYR A 287 -0.75 -4.62 -19.77
C TYR A 287 -0.90 -5.04 -21.24
N GLN A 288 -0.22 -4.30 -22.11
CA GLN A 288 -0.14 -4.57 -23.55
C GLN A 288 1.31 -4.49 -23.97
N VAL A 289 1.81 -5.51 -24.66
CA VAL A 289 3.20 -5.58 -25.12
C VAL A 289 3.23 -5.70 -26.63
N ARG A 290 4.10 -4.91 -27.27
CA ARG A 290 4.36 -4.98 -28.72
C ARG A 290 5.84 -4.75 -29.01
N PRO A 291 6.43 -5.43 -29.99
CA PRO A 291 7.80 -5.15 -30.43
C PRO A 291 7.89 -3.76 -31.12
N GLN A 292 9.09 -3.17 -31.06
CA GLN A 292 9.39 -1.92 -31.78
C GLN A 292 10.46 -2.11 -32.86
N ASP A 293 11.09 -3.29 -32.93
CA ASP A 293 12.14 -3.62 -33.91
C ASP A 293 11.65 -4.55 -35.04
N GLY A 294 10.35 -4.88 -35.05
CA GLY A 294 9.73 -5.73 -36.06
C GLY A 294 10.02 -7.23 -35.90
N LYS A 295 10.66 -7.65 -34.78
CA LYS A 295 10.94 -9.05 -34.47
C LYS A 295 10.01 -9.58 -33.40
N SER A 296 9.94 -10.91 -33.27
CA SER A 296 9.21 -11.53 -32.16
C SER A 296 10.13 -11.74 -30.97
N HIS A 297 9.61 -11.51 -29.76
CA HIS A 297 10.33 -11.62 -28.49
C HIS A 297 9.59 -12.52 -27.51
N GLU A 298 10.32 -13.34 -26.73
CA GLU A 298 9.74 -14.12 -25.64
C GLU A 298 9.50 -13.20 -24.43
N VAL A 299 8.24 -13.13 -23.97
CA VAL A 299 7.84 -12.17 -22.92
C VAL A 299 7.11 -12.86 -21.78
N GLN A 300 7.51 -12.51 -20.56
CA GLN A 300 6.79 -12.84 -19.32
C GLN A 300 6.54 -11.56 -18.52
N VAL A 301 5.37 -11.49 -17.89
CA VAL A 301 4.96 -10.38 -17.01
C VAL A 301 5.06 -10.83 -15.55
N TYR A 302 5.54 -9.97 -14.68
CA TYR A 302 5.51 -10.12 -13.22
C TYR A 302 4.77 -8.96 -12.59
N PHE A 303 3.92 -9.28 -11.62
CA PHE A 303 3.25 -8.32 -10.78
C PHE A 303 3.21 -8.83 -9.34
N GLU A 304 3.38 -7.93 -8.38
CA GLU A 304 3.39 -8.25 -6.96
C GLU A 304 2.66 -7.19 -6.17
N ALA A 305 1.91 -7.64 -5.17
CA ALA A 305 1.27 -6.79 -4.18
C ALA A 305 1.70 -7.20 -2.76
N SER A 306 2.07 -6.21 -1.96
CA SER A 306 2.49 -6.42 -0.57
C SER A 306 1.29 -6.50 0.38
N PRO A 307 1.44 -7.09 1.58
CA PRO A 307 0.39 -7.09 2.61
C PRO A 307 0.14 -5.70 3.21
N GLN A 308 0.98 -4.71 2.92
CA GLN A 308 0.78 -3.30 3.32
C GLN A 308 -0.57 -2.74 2.86
N LEU A 309 -1.21 -3.38 1.87
CA LEU A 309 -2.57 -3.07 1.43
C LEU A 309 -3.64 -3.29 2.51
N ALA A 310 -3.37 -4.13 3.51
CA ALA A 310 -4.34 -4.58 4.50
C ALA A 310 -3.86 -4.45 5.96
N VAL A 311 -2.88 -3.58 6.22
CA VAL A 311 -2.36 -3.31 7.56
C VAL A 311 -2.30 -1.80 7.84
N HIS A 312 -2.45 -1.43 9.11
CA HIS A 312 -2.21 -0.06 9.56
C HIS A 312 -0.72 0.17 9.84
N GLU A 313 -0.08 -0.77 10.53
CA GLU A 313 1.36 -0.76 10.78
C GLU A 313 2.03 -1.94 10.07
N ASP A 314 3.21 -1.70 9.50
CA ASP A 314 3.90 -2.69 8.64
C ASP A 314 4.32 -3.97 9.38
N ASN A 315 4.41 -3.92 10.72
CA ASN A 315 4.75 -5.06 11.56
C ASN A 315 3.53 -5.87 12.06
N GLN A 316 2.30 -5.52 11.67
CA GLN A 316 1.13 -6.31 12.04
C GLN A 316 1.21 -7.71 11.43
N PRO A 317 0.99 -8.78 12.21
CA PRO A 317 0.94 -10.14 11.68
C PRO A 317 -0.20 -10.29 10.67
N VAL A 318 0.08 -10.95 9.55
CA VAL A 318 -0.86 -11.15 8.45
C VAL A 318 -1.05 -12.62 8.14
N VAL A 319 -2.21 -12.96 7.63
CA VAL A 319 -2.53 -14.27 7.05
C VAL A 319 -2.59 -14.16 5.54
N TYR A 320 -2.27 -15.26 4.90
CA TYR A 320 -2.40 -15.42 3.45
C TYR A 320 -3.24 -16.63 3.11
N ASP A 321 -3.94 -16.57 1.99
CA ASP A 321 -4.68 -17.69 1.46
C ASP A 321 -4.67 -17.67 -0.07
N ARG A 322 -4.75 -18.85 -0.67
CA ARG A 322 -4.91 -19.06 -2.11
C ARG A 322 -6.17 -19.86 -2.36
N GLU A 323 -7.01 -19.37 -3.25
CA GLU A 323 -8.26 -20.02 -3.61
C GLU A 323 -8.45 -20.04 -5.13
N LEU A 324 -9.08 -21.10 -5.64
CA LEU A 324 -9.58 -21.18 -7.01
C LEU A 324 -11.10 -21.31 -6.95
N LYS A 325 -11.80 -20.33 -7.48
CA LYS A 325 -13.26 -20.32 -7.50
C LYS A 325 -13.77 -19.73 -8.81
N ASN A 326 -14.74 -20.40 -9.43
CA ASN A 326 -15.40 -19.97 -10.67
C ASN A 326 -14.42 -19.63 -11.82
N GLY A 327 -13.31 -20.38 -11.92
CA GLY A 327 -12.29 -20.17 -12.95
C GLY A 327 -11.38 -18.94 -12.71
N ILE A 328 -11.43 -18.35 -11.52
CA ILE A 328 -10.53 -17.28 -11.08
C ILE A 328 -9.65 -17.80 -9.97
N SER A 329 -8.35 -17.61 -10.10
CA SER A 329 -7.37 -17.84 -9.04
C SER A 329 -7.23 -16.56 -8.23
N TYR A 330 -7.25 -16.69 -6.90
CA TYR A 330 -7.15 -15.60 -5.95
C TYR A 330 -6.00 -15.82 -4.98
N LEU A 331 -5.32 -14.75 -4.65
CA LEU A 331 -4.52 -14.62 -3.43
C LEU A 331 -5.19 -13.57 -2.55
N ARG A 332 -5.20 -13.79 -1.24
CA ARG A 332 -5.68 -12.79 -0.29
C ARG A 332 -4.74 -12.64 0.89
N THR A 333 -4.75 -11.46 1.49
CA THR A 333 -4.04 -11.16 2.73
C THR A 333 -4.88 -10.23 3.61
N GLY A 334 -4.71 -10.35 4.91
CA GLY A 334 -5.31 -9.48 5.92
C GLY A 334 -4.63 -9.68 7.26
N THR A 335 -4.90 -8.83 8.24
CA THR A 335 -4.33 -9.01 9.59
C THR A 335 -4.87 -10.26 10.27
N VAL A 336 -4.08 -10.85 11.16
CA VAL A 336 -4.50 -12.00 11.99
C VAL A 336 -5.67 -11.61 12.90
N ASN A 337 -5.61 -10.41 13.50
CA ASN A 337 -6.54 -10.02 14.56
C ASN A 337 -7.87 -9.46 14.05
N GLN A 338 -7.93 -8.98 12.79
CA GLN A 338 -9.15 -8.44 12.19
C GLN A 338 -9.92 -7.45 13.09
N PRO A 339 -9.34 -6.30 13.49
CA PRO A 339 -9.97 -5.34 14.42
C PRO A 339 -11.03 -4.49 13.70
N ILE A 340 -12.16 -5.11 13.34
CA ILE A 340 -13.21 -4.53 12.48
C ILE A 340 -13.78 -3.25 13.12
N LEU A 341 -13.57 -2.09 12.43
CA LEU A 341 -14.03 -0.77 12.85
C LEU A 341 -13.49 -0.28 14.22
N GLU A 342 -12.39 -0.87 14.72
CA GLU A 342 -11.83 -0.48 16.02
C GLU A 342 -10.93 0.76 15.92
N ARG A 343 -10.38 1.02 14.72
CA ARG A 343 -9.48 2.14 14.48
C ARG A 343 -10.17 3.27 13.75
N LYS A 344 -9.99 4.48 14.25
CA LYS A 344 -10.55 5.72 13.68
C LYS A 344 -9.55 6.87 13.79
N GLY A 345 -9.68 7.87 12.95
CA GLY A 345 -8.81 9.06 13.00
C GLY A 345 -8.38 9.53 11.63
N ASP A 346 -7.44 10.47 11.61
CA ASP A 346 -6.96 11.09 10.38
C ASP A 346 -6.07 10.12 9.59
N GLY A 347 -4.86 9.86 10.00
CA GLY A 347 -3.87 9.07 9.27
C GLY A 347 -4.08 7.56 9.30
N VAL A 348 -5.31 7.07 9.46
CA VAL A 348 -5.61 5.64 9.63
C VAL A 348 -5.67 4.93 8.29
N ARG A 349 -4.97 3.78 8.19
CA ARG A 349 -5.16 2.76 7.16
C ARG A 349 -6.04 1.64 7.68
N ILE A 350 -6.72 0.94 6.79
CA ILE A 350 -7.53 -0.21 7.16
C ILE A 350 -6.66 -1.38 7.59
N ASP A 351 -6.99 -2.03 8.70
CA ASP A 351 -6.32 -3.22 9.22
C ASP A 351 -7.30 -4.36 9.55
N TRP A 352 -8.46 -4.35 8.91
CA TRP A 352 -9.44 -5.44 8.89
C TRP A 352 -9.91 -5.69 7.46
N GLY A 353 -10.58 -6.82 7.24
CA GLY A 353 -10.91 -7.28 5.90
C GLY A 353 -9.70 -7.85 5.18
N TYR A 354 -9.82 -7.98 3.87
CA TYR A 354 -8.82 -8.66 3.06
C TYR A 354 -8.58 -7.96 1.74
N ALA A 355 -7.29 -7.77 1.40
CA ALA A 355 -6.86 -7.42 0.05
C ALA A 355 -6.76 -8.66 -0.82
N TYR A 356 -7.17 -8.56 -2.07
CA TYR A 356 -7.20 -9.65 -3.05
C TYR A 356 -6.39 -9.30 -4.30
N LEU A 357 -5.66 -10.28 -4.79
CA LEU A 357 -5.08 -10.30 -6.13
C LEU A 357 -5.76 -11.44 -6.91
N GLY A 358 -6.42 -11.14 -8.01
CA GLY A 358 -7.19 -12.12 -8.77
C GLY A 358 -6.87 -12.12 -10.27
N SER A 359 -6.89 -13.28 -10.89
CA SER A 359 -6.77 -13.45 -12.35
C SER A 359 -7.53 -14.68 -12.80
N ASN A 360 -8.04 -14.65 -14.04
CA ASN A 360 -8.57 -15.87 -14.65
C ASN A 360 -7.52 -16.97 -14.65
N SER A 361 -7.95 -18.18 -14.26
CA SER A 361 -7.08 -19.37 -14.26
C SER A 361 -6.79 -19.79 -15.70
N ALA A 362 -5.50 -19.85 -16.05
CA ALA A 362 -5.04 -20.28 -17.37
C ALA A 362 -3.67 -20.95 -17.26
N PRO A 363 -3.31 -21.89 -18.16
CA PRO A 363 -2.04 -22.63 -18.08
C PRO A 363 -0.77 -21.78 -18.18
N ASN A 364 -0.88 -20.58 -18.75
CA ASN A 364 0.23 -19.63 -18.89
C ASN A 364 0.28 -18.58 -17.78
N LYS A 365 -0.59 -18.70 -16.77
CA LYS A 365 -0.68 -17.79 -15.61
C LYS A 365 -0.45 -18.55 -14.32
N ASP A 366 0.23 -17.90 -13.38
CA ASP A 366 0.40 -18.42 -12.03
C ASP A 366 0.28 -17.32 -11.00
N LEU A 367 -0.28 -17.69 -9.84
CA LEU A 367 -0.38 -16.85 -8.64
C LEU A 367 0.24 -17.63 -7.48
N SER A 368 1.10 -16.99 -6.71
CA SER A 368 1.79 -17.65 -5.60
C SER A 368 2.03 -16.67 -4.44
N ILE A 369 2.03 -17.23 -3.24
CA ILE A 369 2.37 -16.53 -1.99
C ILE A 369 3.75 -17.02 -1.56
N GLY A 370 4.65 -16.10 -1.23
CA GLY A 370 5.97 -16.46 -0.75
C GLY A 370 6.81 -15.25 -0.37
N ASN A 371 8.04 -15.52 0.00
CA ASN A 371 8.99 -14.46 0.28
C ASN A 371 9.27 -13.62 -0.99
N TYR A 372 9.25 -12.32 -0.84
CA TYR A 372 9.47 -11.36 -1.93
C TYR A 372 10.76 -11.63 -2.72
N TYR A 373 11.87 -11.87 -2.02
CA TYR A 373 13.17 -12.07 -2.69
C TYR A 373 13.22 -13.36 -3.49
N ASP A 374 12.66 -14.43 -2.93
CA ASP A 374 12.65 -15.74 -3.56
C ASP A 374 11.74 -15.75 -4.79
N MET A 375 10.55 -15.12 -4.70
CA MET A 375 9.63 -14.97 -5.83
C MET A 375 10.24 -14.15 -6.96
N LYS A 376 10.82 -13.00 -6.62
CA LYS A 376 11.54 -12.13 -7.57
C LYS A 376 12.69 -12.89 -8.23
N GLN A 377 13.51 -13.60 -7.45
CA GLN A 377 14.64 -14.37 -7.96
C GLN A 377 14.21 -15.48 -8.93
N ALA A 378 13.17 -16.22 -8.61
CA ALA A 378 12.63 -17.23 -9.48
C ALA A 378 12.15 -16.66 -10.81
N PHE A 379 11.47 -15.51 -10.77
CA PHE A 379 11.05 -14.82 -11.99
C PHE A 379 12.24 -14.30 -12.82
N ILE A 380 13.24 -13.67 -12.20
CA ILE A 380 14.45 -13.21 -12.90
C ILE A 380 15.14 -14.38 -13.61
N THR A 381 15.30 -15.48 -12.93
CA THR A 381 16.02 -16.67 -13.46
C THR A 381 15.22 -17.38 -14.56
N ASN A 382 13.94 -17.68 -14.30
CA ASN A 382 13.16 -18.62 -15.08
C ASN A 382 11.87 -18.04 -15.69
N GLY A 383 11.47 -16.81 -15.33
CA GLY A 383 10.17 -16.23 -15.70
C GLY A 383 8.98 -16.92 -15.03
N LYS A 384 9.19 -17.58 -13.88
CA LYS A 384 8.17 -18.36 -13.15
C LYS A 384 8.17 -17.97 -11.68
N LEU A 385 7.09 -18.31 -10.98
CA LEU A 385 7.01 -18.21 -9.52
C LEU A 385 7.45 -19.50 -8.85
N LEU A 386 7.82 -19.42 -7.57
CA LEU A 386 7.95 -20.58 -6.69
C LEU A 386 6.56 -21.07 -6.24
N PRO A 387 6.43 -22.34 -5.85
CA PRO A 387 5.23 -22.83 -5.19
C PRO A 387 4.87 -21.99 -3.97
N ASN A 388 3.58 -21.99 -3.60
CA ASN A 388 3.12 -21.32 -2.39
C ASN A 388 3.95 -21.71 -1.16
N SER A 389 4.27 -20.72 -0.32
CA SER A 389 4.77 -20.97 1.03
C SER A 389 3.74 -21.77 1.84
N GLN A 390 4.24 -22.65 2.72
CA GLN A 390 3.41 -23.42 3.66
C GLN A 390 3.06 -22.60 4.90
N ASP A 391 3.80 -21.53 5.18
CA ASP A 391 3.59 -20.64 6.32
C ASP A 391 2.65 -19.50 5.94
N PHE A 392 1.40 -19.64 6.35
CA PHE A 392 0.35 -18.66 6.02
C PHE A 392 0.22 -17.52 7.04
N ILE A 393 0.91 -17.61 8.20
CA ILE A 393 0.93 -16.56 9.22
C ILE A 393 2.33 -15.95 9.24
N THR A 394 2.44 -14.70 8.83
CA THR A 394 3.72 -14.01 8.71
C THR A 394 3.58 -12.53 9.08
N ARG A 395 4.70 -11.83 9.18
CA ARG A 395 4.76 -10.40 9.42
C ARG A 395 5.15 -9.66 8.15
N SER A 396 4.44 -8.57 7.85
CA SER A 396 4.66 -7.79 6.63
C SER A 396 6.06 -7.16 6.54
N GLU A 397 6.68 -6.83 7.66
CA GLU A 397 7.99 -6.19 7.68
C GLU A 397 9.15 -7.19 7.67
N SER A 398 9.14 -8.20 8.55
CA SER A 398 10.28 -9.10 8.74
C SER A 398 10.43 -10.16 7.67
N ASP A 399 9.33 -10.73 7.23
CA ASP A 399 9.35 -11.88 6.32
C ASP A 399 9.20 -11.48 4.86
N MET A 400 8.98 -10.20 4.60
CA MET A 400 8.76 -9.67 3.25
C MET A 400 7.83 -10.56 2.40
N PRO A 401 6.63 -10.89 2.92
CA PRO A 401 5.70 -11.72 2.18
C PRO A 401 5.13 -10.95 0.98
N ALA A 402 4.77 -11.69 -0.07
CA ALA A 402 4.25 -11.14 -1.30
C ALA A 402 3.15 -12.01 -1.89
N MET A 403 2.14 -11.37 -2.47
CA MET A 403 1.19 -11.96 -3.40
C MET A 403 1.70 -11.71 -4.82
N ALA A 404 2.26 -12.73 -5.46
CA ALA A 404 2.89 -12.62 -6.76
C ALA A 404 2.04 -13.23 -7.87
N TYR A 405 2.09 -12.59 -9.04
CA TYR A 405 1.46 -13.02 -10.28
C TYR A 405 2.49 -13.06 -11.41
N THR A 406 2.39 -14.05 -12.29
CA THR A 406 3.11 -14.06 -13.56
C THR A 406 2.21 -14.55 -14.69
N GLU A 407 2.44 -13.99 -15.89
CA GLU A 407 1.87 -14.51 -17.13
C GLU A 407 2.98 -14.69 -18.17
N ASN A 408 3.05 -15.90 -18.72
CA ASN A 408 3.91 -16.18 -19.87
C ASN A 408 3.14 -15.85 -21.17
N LEU A 409 3.46 -14.72 -21.79
CA LEU A 409 2.89 -14.31 -23.07
C LEU A 409 3.49 -15.10 -24.24
N GLY A 410 4.61 -15.83 -24.02
CA GLY A 410 5.35 -16.52 -25.08
C GLY A 410 5.88 -15.54 -26.11
N LYS A 411 5.92 -15.95 -27.39
CA LYS A 411 6.35 -15.08 -28.48
C LYS A 411 5.34 -13.97 -28.74
N VAL A 412 5.79 -12.74 -28.59
CA VAL A 412 5.04 -11.51 -28.92
C VAL A 412 5.57 -10.99 -30.25
N ASP A 413 4.73 -10.92 -31.24
CA ASP A 413 4.99 -10.41 -32.58
C ASP A 413 4.34 -9.04 -32.80
N ASN A 414 4.32 -8.56 -34.04
CA ASN A 414 3.77 -7.25 -34.41
C ASN A 414 2.28 -7.06 -34.11
N GLN A 415 1.52 -8.13 -33.86
CA GLN A 415 0.13 -8.03 -33.41
C GLN A 415 0.03 -7.64 -31.94
N GLY A 416 1.11 -7.84 -31.19
CA GLY A 416 1.14 -7.60 -29.75
C GLY A 416 0.36 -8.63 -28.95
N LYS A 417 0.52 -8.58 -27.63
CA LYS A 417 -0.27 -9.39 -26.67
C LYS A 417 -0.64 -8.56 -25.45
N SER A 418 -1.76 -8.90 -24.85
CA SER A 418 -2.28 -8.20 -23.67
C SER A 418 -2.83 -9.17 -22.65
N GLY A 419 -2.86 -8.74 -21.40
CA GLY A 419 -3.49 -9.40 -20.29
C GLY A 419 -3.87 -8.41 -19.21
N TYR A 420 -4.43 -8.91 -18.12
CA TYR A 420 -4.73 -8.09 -16.95
C TYR A 420 -4.76 -8.94 -15.68
N VAL A 421 -4.57 -8.25 -14.57
CA VAL A 421 -4.77 -8.75 -13.21
C VAL A 421 -5.71 -7.79 -12.48
N MET A 422 -6.46 -8.29 -11.51
CA MET A 422 -7.40 -7.51 -10.70
C MET A 422 -6.90 -7.38 -9.26
N LEU A 423 -7.01 -6.19 -8.70
CA LEU A 423 -6.85 -5.91 -7.27
C LEU A 423 -8.21 -5.58 -6.68
N GLY A 424 -8.51 -6.13 -5.51
CA GLY A 424 -9.75 -5.85 -4.81
C GLY A 424 -9.60 -5.84 -3.30
N TYR A 425 -10.63 -5.33 -2.62
CA TYR A 425 -10.67 -5.29 -1.16
C TYR A 425 -12.08 -5.63 -0.64
N ASP A 426 -12.16 -6.51 0.35
CA ASP A 426 -13.39 -6.74 1.12
C ASP A 426 -13.19 -6.22 2.55
N ASP A 427 -13.82 -5.12 2.88
CA ASP A 427 -13.75 -4.48 4.19
C ASP A 427 -14.74 -5.07 5.22
N ILE A 428 -15.47 -6.12 4.88
CA ILE A 428 -16.44 -6.84 5.71
C ILE A 428 -17.58 -5.92 6.16
N TYR A 429 -17.28 -4.96 7.03
CA TYR A 429 -18.11 -3.81 7.40
C TYR A 429 -17.33 -2.53 7.15
N SER A 430 -17.99 -1.57 6.50
CA SER A 430 -17.34 -0.36 6.01
C SER A 430 -17.40 0.79 7.02
N ILE A 431 -18.55 1.00 7.64
CA ILE A 431 -18.86 2.15 8.50
C ILE A 431 -19.71 1.68 9.68
N GLU A 432 -19.49 2.25 10.87
CA GLU A 432 -20.48 2.22 11.94
C GLU A 432 -21.34 3.49 11.85
N TYR A 433 -22.61 3.31 11.53
CA TYR A 433 -23.56 4.40 11.35
C TYR A 433 -24.63 4.36 12.45
N PHE A 434 -24.61 5.34 13.33
CA PHE A 434 -25.45 5.43 14.52
C PHE A 434 -25.50 4.12 15.33
N TYR A 435 -24.29 3.60 15.64
CA TYR A 435 -24.06 2.37 16.41
C TYR A 435 -24.45 1.07 15.71
N GLU A 436 -24.74 1.11 14.39
CA GLU A 436 -24.99 -0.07 13.58
C GLU A 436 -23.89 -0.25 12.53
N ARG A 437 -23.29 -1.44 12.46
CA ARG A 437 -22.29 -1.77 11.44
C ARG A 437 -22.95 -1.92 10.08
N ARG A 438 -22.47 -1.18 9.09
CA ARG A 438 -22.97 -1.16 7.72
C ARG A 438 -21.94 -1.70 6.75
N MET A 439 -22.42 -2.50 5.80
CA MET A 439 -21.62 -2.99 4.67
C MET A 439 -21.61 -1.95 3.54
N ALA A 440 -20.62 -2.03 2.65
CA ALA A 440 -20.62 -1.27 1.40
C ALA A 440 -21.85 -1.60 0.54
N TYR A 441 -22.27 -0.63 -0.28
CA TYR A 441 -23.45 -0.74 -1.15
C TYR A 441 -23.41 -1.97 -2.06
N TRP A 442 -22.28 -2.24 -2.72
CA TRP A 442 -22.10 -3.36 -3.65
C TRP A 442 -22.38 -4.75 -3.04
N LYS A 443 -22.28 -4.87 -1.72
CA LYS A 443 -22.53 -6.14 -1.01
C LYS A 443 -24.03 -6.47 -0.87
N HIS A 444 -24.92 -5.50 -1.16
CA HIS A 444 -26.37 -5.68 -1.03
C HIS A 444 -26.79 -6.38 0.27
N ASN A 445 -26.30 -5.84 1.41
CA ASN A 445 -26.51 -6.43 2.75
C ASN A 445 -26.00 -7.89 2.88
N GLY A 446 -24.88 -8.20 2.23
CA GLY A 446 -24.23 -9.52 2.29
C GLY A 446 -24.72 -10.55 1.28
N GLN A 447 -25.61 -10.15 0.36
CA GLN A 447 -26.08 -11.04 -0.72
C GLN A 447 -25.03 -11.24 -1.82
N VAL A 448 -24.06 -10.32 -1.95
CA VAL A 448 -22.97 -10.36 -2.92
C VAL A 448 -21.66 -10.54 -2.17
N SER A 449 -20.94 -11.61 -2.46
CA SER A 449 -19.59 -11.84 -1.95
C SER A 449 -18.54 -11.16 -2.83
N ILE A 450 -17.33 -11.02 -2.31
CA ILE A 450 -16.19 -10.51 -3.10
C ILE A 450 -15.92 -11.40 -4.31
N PHE A 451 -16.14 -12.71 -4.21
CA PHE A 451 -15.95 -13.63 -5.34
C PHE A 451 -16.97 -13.40 -6.45
N ASP A 452 -18.25 -13.13 -6.09
CA ASP A 452 -19.27 -12.76 -7.07
C ASP A 452 -18.92 -11.43 -7.75
N ALA A 453 -18.36 -10.48 -7.01
CA ALA A 453 -17.90 -9.20 -7.55
C ALA A 453 -16.75 -9.39 -8.54
N PHE A 454 -15.75 -10.22 -8.23
CA PHE A 454 -14.66 -10.56 -9.14
C PHE A 454 -15.14 -11.29 -10.40
N GLU A 455 -16.10 -12.21 -10.26
CA GLU A 455 -16.69 -12.92 -11.41
C GLU A 455 -17.39 -11.95 -12.36
N ARG A 456 -18.20 -11.04 -11.82
CA ARG A 456 -18.83 -9.95 -12.60
C ARG A 456 -17.79 -9.04 -13.25
N ALA A 457 -16.75 -8.67 -12.51
CA ALA A 457 -15.66 -7.84 -12.98
C ALA A 457 -14.92 -8.49 -14.16
N GLN A 458 -14.60 -9.79 -14.07
CA GLN A 458 -13.99 -10.55 -15.15
C GLN A 458 -14.90 -10.65 -16.37
N ALA A 459 -16.17 -10.99 -16.16
CA ALA A 459 -17.14 -11.16 -17.26
C ALA A 459 -17.40 -9.86 -18.01
N SER A 460 -17.43 -8.73 -17.30
CA SER A 460 -17.69 -7.41 -17.87
C SER A 460 -16.45 -6.70 -18.42
N TYR A 461 -15.24 -7.21 -18.19
CA TYR A 461 -13.99 -6.52 -18.49
C TYR A 461 -13.94 -5.85 -19.87
N PRO A 462 -14.23 -6.52 -21.02
CA PRO A 462 -14.13 -5.87 -22.33
C PRO A 462 -15.10 -4.71 -22.51
N SER A 463 -16.35 -4.90 -22.08
CA SER A 463 -17.39 -3.86 -22.17
C SER A 463 -17.12 -2.71 -21.21
N LEU A 464 -16.60 -3.02 -20.01
CA LEU A 464 -16.28 -2.05 -18.98
C LEU A 464 -15.10 -1.15 -19.40
N MET A 465 -14.03 -1.71 -19.96
CA MET A 465 -12.91 -0.92 -20.51
C MET A 465 -13.39 0.05 -21.61
N LYS A 466 -14.33 -0.39 -22.44
CA LYS A 466 -14.93 0.48 -23.46
C LYS A 466 -15.78 1.61 -22.84
N ARG A 467 -16.58 1.30 -21.79
CA ARG A 467 -17.38 2.32 -21.07
C ARG A 467 -16.48 3.35 -20.39
N CYS A 468 -15.45 2.92 -19.67
CA CYS A 468 -14.49 3.80 -19.00
C CYS A 468 -13.82 4.73 -20.03
N ARG A 469 -13.32 4.19 -21.15
CA ARG A 469 -12.70 4.99 -22.20
C ARG A 469 -13.65 6.01 -22.82
N ALA A 470 -14.89 5.63 -23.10
CA ALA A 470 -15.89 6.53 -23.64
C ALA A 470 -16.23 7.67 -22.68
N PHE A 471 -16.38 7.34 -21.40
CA PHE A 471 -16.60 8.32 -20.33
C PHE A 471 -15.41 9.29 -20.21
N ASP A 472 -14.20 8.76 -20.14
CA ASP A 472 -12.99 9.57 -20.04
C ASP A 472 -12.85 10.53 -21.24
N GLN A 473 -13.09 10.05 -22.46
CA GLN A 473 -13.04 10.88 -23.66
C GLN A 473 -14.09 11.99 -23.63
N GLN A 474 -15.32 11.68 -23.21
CA GLN A 474 -16.40 12.65 -23.15
C GLN A 474 -16.12 13.73 -22.11
N LEU A 475 -15.73 13.34 -20.87
CA LEU A 475 -15.42 14.29 -19.81
C LEU A 475 -14.25 15.20 -20.20
N MET A 476 -13.17 14.62 -20.75
CA MET A 476 -12.00 15.39 -21.16
C MET A 476 -12.35 16.39 -22.29
N ALA A 477 -13.17 15.98 -23.27
CA ALA A 477 -13.59 16.86 -24.35
C ALA A 477 -14.47 18.02 -23.86
N ASP A 478 -15.43 17.74 -22.99
CA ASP A 478 -16.31 18.75 -22.40
C ASP A 478 -15.53 19.74 -21.53
N ALA A 479 -14.62 19.24 -20.72
CA ALA A 479 -13.75 20.05 -19.87
C ALA A 479 -12.76 20.90 -20.68
N GLU A 480 -12.17 20.34 -21.74
CA GLU A 480 -11.26 21.10 -22.62
C GLU A 480 -12.00 22.22 -23.34
N LYS A 481 -13.24 21.99 -23.79
CA LYS A 481 -14.12 23.01 -24.36
C LYS A 481 -14.49 24.10 -23.34
N ALA A 482 -14.72 23.73 -22.09
CA ALA A 482 -15.14 24.68 -21.05
C ALA A 482 -13.99 25.55 -20.54
N GLY A 483 -12.78 24.99 -20.33
CA GLY A 483 -11.69 25.67 -19.65
C GLY A 483 -10.29 25.40 -20.23
N GLY A 484 -10.20 24.70 -21.36
CA GLY A 484 -8.94 24.35 -21.98
C GLY A 484 -8.24 23.13 -21.38
N ARG A 485 -7.10 22.76 -21.94
CA ARG A 485 -6.40 21.50 -21.62
C ARG A 485 -6.02 21.35 -20.14
N LYS A 486 -5.47 22.40 -19.52
CA LYS A 486 -5.08 22.35 -18.10
C LYS A 486 -6.26 22.15 -17.16
N TYR A 487 -7.40 22.77 -17.50
CA TYR A 487 -8.64 22.57 -16.76
C TYR A 487 -9.13 21.13 -16.87
N ALA A 488 -9.10 20.54 -18.08
CA ALA A 488 -9.47 19.16 -18.29
C ALA A 488 -8.59 18.19 -17.49
N GLU A 489 -7.28 18.39 -17.47
CA GLU A 489 -6.34 17.57 -16.69
C GLU A 489 -6.58 17.72 -15.17
N LEU A 490 -6.85 18.94 -14.69
CA LEU A 490 -7.22 19.16 -13.29
C LEU A 490 -8.54 18.48 -12.94
N LEU A 491 -9.54 18.58 -13.85
CA LEU A 491 -10.85 17.96 -13.64
C LEU A 491 -10.77 16.43 -13.60
N ALA A 492 -9.95 15.81 -14.45
CA ALA A 492 -9.71 14.36 -14.40
C ALA A 492 -9.16 13.91 -13.04
N LEU A 493 -8.20 14.66 -12.50
CA LEU A 493 -7.61 14.37 -11.19
C LEU A 493 -8.61 14.60 -10.05
N THR A 494 -9.33 15.73 -10.06
CA THR A 494 -10.32 16.05 -9.02
C THR A 494 -11.53 15.13 -9.04
N TYR A 495 -11.93 14.62 -10.20
CA TYR A 495 -12.96 13.58 -10.33
C TYR A 495 -12.58 12.34 -9.52
N ARG A 496 -11.35 11.85 -9.69
CA ARG A 496 -10.85 10.69 -8.94
C ARG A 496 -10.76 10.98 -7.45
N HIS A 497 -10.21 12.13 -7.04
CA HIS A 497 -10.11 12.53 -5.64
C HIS A 497 -11.48 12.58 -4.97
N SER A 498 -12.45 13.23 -5.60
CA SER A 498 -13.77 13.43 -4.99
C SER A 498 -14.51 12.13 -4.76
N ILE A 499 -14.51 11.20 -5.72
CA ILE A 499 -15.18 9.91 -5.54
C ILE A 499 -14.43 9.04 -4.52
N THR A 500 -13.09 8.96 -4.63
CA THR A 500 -12.26 8.14 -3.74
C THR A 500 -12.31 8.60 -2.28
N ALA A 501 -12.64 9.86 -2.04
CA ALA A 501 -12.80 10.40 -0.68
C ALA A 501 -14.10 9.95 0.01
N HIS A 502 -14.95 9.18 -0.66
CA HIS A 502 -16.26 8.77 -0.15
C HIS A 502 -16.45 7.25 -0.10
N LYS A 503 -17.34 6.81 0.78
CA LYS A 503 -17.83 5.43 0.86
C LYS A 503 -19.34 5.40 0.63
N LEU A 504 -19.79 4.57 -0.33
CA LEU A 504 -21.20 4.39 -0.64
C LEU A 504 -21.76 3.19 0.13
N LEU A 505 -22.86 3.40 0.85
CA LEU A 505 -23.59 2.39 1.61
C LEU A 505 -25.08 2.75 1.68
N THR A 506 -25.86 1.97 2.43
CA THR A 506 -27.25 2.29 2.76
C THR A 506 -27.48 2.26 4.27
N ASP A 507 -28.43 3.07 4.74
CA ASP A 507 -28.99 2.92 6.07
C ASP A 507 -29.88 1.67 6.18
N LYS A 508 -30.55 1.47 7.33
CA LYS A 508 -31.43 0.31 7.56
C LYS A 508 -32.73 0.39 6.77
N GLU A 509 -33.16 1.57 6.39
CA GLU A 509 -34.34 1.84 5.57
C GLU A 509 -34.05 1.72 4.06
N GLY A 510 -32.79 1.58 3.66
CA GLY A 510 -32.36 1.49 2.26
C GLY A 510 -32.05 2.84 1.60
N ASN A 511 -32.05 3.94 2.36
CA ASN A 511 -31.63 5.23 1.83
C ASN A 511 -30.12 5.23 1.56
N LEU A 512 -29.71 5.86 0.46
CA LEU A 512 -28.32 5.98 0.10
C LEU A 512 -27.56 6.92 1.07
N LEU A 513 -26.39 6.49 1.45
CA LEU A 513 -25.40 7.24 2.22
C LEU A 513 -24.08 7.28 1.45
N PHE A 514 -23.57 8.48 1.18
CA PHE A 514 -22.29 8.67 0.50
C PHE A 514 -21.39 9.51 1.39
N LEU A 515 -20.66 8.83 2.29
CA LEU A 515 -19.99 9.44 3.43
C LEU A 515 -18.52 9.73 3.10
N SER A 516 -18.15 11.00 3.19
CA SER A 516 -16.77 11.44 2.98
C SER A 516 -15.88 11.14 4.18
N LYS A 517 -14.57 10.96 3.92
CA LYS A 517 -13.51 11.09 4.91
C LYS A 517 -12.76 12.38 4.68
N GLU A 518 -12.62 13.20 5.70
CA GLU A 518 -11.72 14.34 5.67
C GLU A 518 -10.28 13.84 5.85
N ASN A 519 -9.47 13.98 4.81
CA ASN A 519 -8.09 13.49 4.77
C ASN A 519 -7.12 14.60 5.13
N HIS A 520 -6.07 14.29 5.89
CA HIS A 520 -5.00 15.20 6.31
C HIS A 520 -5.47 16.46 7.06
N SER A 521 -6.54 16.35 7.85
CA SER A 521 -7.03 17.47 8.64
C SER A 521 -7.42 17.01 10.04
N ASN A 522 -8.57 16.35 10.19
CA ASN A 522 -9.07 15.88 11.48
C ASN A 522 -9.68 14.47 11.43
N GLY A 523 -9.79 13.89 10.24
CA GLY A 523 -10.36 12.57 10.01
C GLY A 523 -11.87 12.48 10.20
N CYS A 524 -12.60 13.59 10.21
CA CYS A 524 -14.05 13.58 10.35
C CYS A 524 -14.74 12.83 9.21
N ILE A 525 -15.91 12.22 9.53
CA ILE A 525 -16.75 11.58 8.55
C ILE A 525 -17.91 12.51 8.18
N ASN A 526 -18.14 12.62 6.87
CA ASN A 526 -19.22 13.38 6.24
C ASN A 526 -19.27 14.87 6.68
N THR A 527 -18.12 15.53 6.62
CA THR A 527 -17.96 16.95 6.96
C THR A 527 -18.72 17.84 5.98
N VAL A 528 -19.55 18.74 6.48
CA VAL A 528 -20.45 19.57 5.66
C VAL A 528 -19.68 20.52 4.73
N ASP A 529 -18.56 21.05 5.16
CA ASP A 529 -17.70 21.92 4.35
C ASP A 529 -16.94 21.20 3.23
N LEU A 530 -16.83 19.86 3.27
CA LEU A 530 -16.39 19.05 2.12
C LEU A 530 -17.54 18.75 1.15
N THR A 531 -18.75 18.57 1.67
CA THR A 531 -19.95 18.29 0.86
C THR A 531 -20.22 19.45 -0.11
N TYR A 532 -20.08 20.69 0.33
CA TYR A 532 -20.39 21.87 -0.49
C TYR A 532 -19.48 22.03 -1.72
N PRO A 533 -18.12 22.03 -1.59
CA PRO A 533 -17.25 22.20 -2.75
C PRO A 533 -17.25 21.00 -3.71
N SER A 534 -17.60 19.80 -3.27
CA SER A 534 -17.73 18.61 -4.13
C SER A 534 -19.07 18.52 -4.85
N ALA A 535 -20.09 19.24 -4.37
CA ALA A 535 -21.46 19.21 -4.91
C ALA A 535 -21.55 19.38 -6.43
N PRO A 536 -20.85 20.34 -7.09
CA PRO A 536 -20.96 20.53 -8.54
C PRO A 536 -20.67 19.28 -9.36
N LEU A 537 -19.70 18.46 -8.94
CA LEU A 537 -19.39 17.19 -9.61
C LEU A 537 -20.59 16.24 -9.56
N PHE A 538 -21.11 16.00 -8.37
CA PHE A 538 -22.21 15.04 -8.19
C PHE A 538 -23.52 15.52 -8.78
N LEU A 539 -23.80 16.83 -8.75
CA LEU A 539 -24.97 17.41 -9.42
C LEU A 539 -24.94 17.21 -10.94
N VAL A 540 -23.75 17.18 -11.54
CA VAL A 540 -23.57 16.94 -12.98
C VAL A 540 -23.67 15.47 -13.34
N TYR A 541 -22.99 14.58 -12.58
CA TYR A 541 -22.84 13.18 -12.96
C TYR A 541 -23.83 12.23 -12.30
N ASN A 542 -24.23 12.49 -11.04
CA ASN A 542 -25.30 11.73 -10.36
C ASN A 542 -25.85 12.51 -9.14
N PRO A 543 -26.95 13.26 -9.29
CA PRO A 543 -27.55 14.01 -8.19
C PRO A 543 -27.98 13.15 -6.98
N GLU A 544 -28.23 11.85 -7.18
CA GLU A 544 -28.58 10.96 -6.05
C GLU A 544 -27.40 10.77 -5.10
N LEU A 545 -26.15 10.81 -5.60
CA LEU A 545 -24.98 10.82 -4.74
C LEU A 545 -24.87 12.11 -3.91
N GLN A 546 -25.24 13.26 -4.50
CA GLN A 546 -25.29 14.52 -3.74
C GLN A 546 -26.35 14.46 -2.63
N LYS A 547 -27.53 13.92 -2.91
CA LYS A 547 -28.54 13.69 -1.87
C LYS A 547 -28.04 12.75 -0.78
N ALA A 548 -27.37 11.66 -1.18
CA ALA A 548 -26.79 10.69 -0.25
C ALA A 548 -25.73 11.29 0.69
N MET A 549 -25.00 12.30 0.26
CA MET A 549 -24.07 13.06 1.11
C MET A 549 -24.83 13.90 2.17
N MET A 550 -26.04 14.35 1.87
CA MET A 550 -26.83 15.21 2.74
C MET A 550 -27.76 14.42 3.68
N THR A 551 -28.22 13.24 3.28
CA THR A 551 -29.20 12.40 4.00
C THR A 551 -28.80 12.21 5.46
N SER A 552 -27.57 11.84 5.72
CA SER A 552 -27.08 11.54 7.08
C SER A 552 -27.06 12.76 8.01
N ILE A 553 -26.75 13.95 7.51
CA ILE A 553 -26.75 15.21 8.28
C ILE A 553 -28.19 15.60 8.63
N PHE A 554 -29.12 15.46 7.68
CA PHE A 554 -30.54 15.73 7.95
C PHE A 554 -31.13 14.72 8.95
N GLU A 555 -30.82 13.43 8.80
CA GLU A 555 -31.23 12.41 9.75
C GLU A 555 -30.68 12.70 11.15
N TYR A 556 -29.40 13.04 11.28
CA TYR A 556 -28.80 13.39 12.55
C TYR A 556 -29.50 14.57 13.21
N SER A 557 -29.78 15.63 12.42
CA SER A 557 -30.49 16.82 12.89
C SER A 557 -31.94 16.53 13.32
N ALA A 558 -32.64 15.70 12.57
CA ALA A 558 -34.07 15.35 12.85
C ALA A 558 -34.22 14.33 13.97
N SER A 559 -33.22 13.54 14.28
CA SER A 559 -33.29 12.41 15.24
C SER A 559 -33.36 12.84 16.71
N GLY A 560 -33.17 14.12 17.03
CA GLY A 560 -33.03 14.62 18.40
C GLY A 560 -31.65 14.37 19.05
N ARG A 561 -30.71 13.69 18.37
CA ARG A 561 -29.35 13.51 18.83
C ARG A 561 -28.53 14.81 18.72
N TRP A 562 -28.91 15.69 17.80
CA TRP A 562 -28.37 17.04 17.62
C TRP A 562 -29.40 18.07 18.10
N ASN A 563 -29.02 18.87 19.08
CA ASN A 563 -29.94 19.81 19.76
C ASN A 563 -29.68 21.29 19.44
N LYS A 564 -28.83 21.58 18.46
CA LYS A 564 -28.52 22.93 18.03
C LYS A 564 -29.46 23.40 16.91
N PRO A 565 -29.68 24.71 16.72
CA PRO A 565 -30.57 25.24 15.67
C PRO A 565 -29.92 25.34 14.29
N PHE A 566 -28.81 24.64 14.08
CA PHE A 566 -28.04 24.59 12.82
C PHE A 566 -27.53 23.15 12.60
N PRO A 567 -27.16 22.76 11.36
CA PRO A 567 -26.63 21.43 11.08
C PRO A 567 -25.32 21.16 11.83
N ALA A 568 -25.07 19.88 12.14
CA ALA A 568 -23.78 19.45 12.65
C ALA A 568 -22.68 19.65 11.58
N HIS A 569 -21.46 19.89 12.02
CA HIS A 569 -20.29 19.99 11.14
C HIS A 569 -19.93 18.64 10.49
N ASP A 570 -20.05 17.55 11.24
CA ASP A 570 -19.69 16.18 10.84
C ASP A 570 -20.57 15.15 11.58
N LEU A 571 -20.34 13.88 11.33
CA LEU A 571 -21.01 12.78 12.01
C LEU A 571 -20.09 11.97 12.94
N GLY A 572 -18.87 12.41 13.16
CA GLY A 572 -17.87 11.72 13.97
C GLY A 572 -16.54 11.59 13.29
N THR A 573 -15.77 10.59 13.66
CA THR A 573 -14.42 10.32 13.12
C THR A 573 -14.45 9.04 12.28
N TYR A 574 -14.06 9.14 10.99
CA TYR A 574 -14.09 8.03 10.05
C TYR A 574 -13.36 6.78 10.59
N PRO A 575 -13.95 5.57 10.57
CA PRO A 575 -15.22 5.16 9.96
C PRO A 575 -16.44 5.15 10.92
N ILE A 576 -16.38 5.85 12.02
CA ILE A 576 -17.41 5.86 13.07
C ILE A 576 -18.28 7.10 12.95
N ALA A 577 -19.51 6.91 12.43
CA ALA A 577 -20.49 7.97 12.20
C ALA A 577 -21.60 7.94 13.28
N ASN A 578 -21.24 8.20 14.54
CA ASN A 578 -22.17 8.13 15.68
C ASN A 578 -22.57 9.51 16.23
N GLY A 579 -22.14 10.58 15.62
CA GLY A 579 -22.39 11.97 16.00
C GLY A 579 -21.13 12.81 16.05
N GLN A 580 -21.30 14.13 15.94
CA GLN A 580 -20.21 15.10 15.92
C GLN A 580 -19.30 14.97 17.15
N VAL A 581 -17.98 15.05 16.93
CA VAL A 581 -16.96 14.95 18.00
C VAL A 581 -16.58 16.31 18.53
N TYR A 582 -16.45 17.31 17.66
CA TYR A 582 -15.99 18.64 18.03
C TYR A 582 -17.16 19.59 18.31
N GLY A 583 -17.09 20.32 19.40
CA GLY A 583 -18.05 21.38 19.75
C GLY A 583 -19.14 20.96 20.67
#